data_845a70e392889ecc65bc6371062ff595
#
_entry.id   845a70e392889ecc65bc6371062ff595
#
_cell.length_a   1.000
_cell.length_b   1.000
_cell.length_c   1.000
_cell.angle_alpha   90.00
_cell.angle_beta   90.00
_cell.angle_gamma   90.00
#
_symmetry.space_group_name_H-M   'P 1'
#
loop_
_entity.id
_entity.type
_entity.pdbx_description
1 polymer ?
#
loop_
_entity_poly.entity_id
_entity_poly.type
_entity_poly.pdbx_seq_one_letter_code
_entity_poly.pdbx_strand_id
1 'polypeptide(L)'
;MKAKQAQNKRFPYHIFFIYFGILLLMSGIHTGFITLGNQRGWSPIIQTALPIIYWALIAAALTAYTRGTIKRNYDKPMQNISDAAEKVAKGDFSVRLPVFSRLGSVDYLDRMTADFNKMVEELAGVETLRTDFIANVSHELKTPLAVMQNYGTM
;
A
#
# COMPACT_ATOMS: atom_id res chain seq x y z
N MET A 1 -2.19 -0.39 30.37
CA MET A 1 -0.88 -0.34 29.71
C MET A 1 -0.52 -1.76 29.25
N LYS A 2 -0.87 -2.17 28.04
CA LYS A 2 -0.42 -3.45 27.46
C LYS A 2 0.80 -3.15 26.63
N ALA A 3 1.93 -3.73 27.05
CA ALA A 3 3.22 -3.58 26.42
C ALA A 3 3.15 -3.90 24.92
N LYS A 4 3.66 -2.96 24.10
CA LYS A 4 4.02 -3.17 22.70
C LYS A 4 4.90 -4.42 22.63
N GLN A 5 4.36 -5.55 22.23
CA GLN A 5 5.17 -6.64 21.72
C GLN A 5 5.88 -6.11 20.48
N ALA A 6 7.14 -5.78 20.66
CA ALA A 6 8.07 -5.56 19.56
C ALA A 6 8.11 -6.88 18.78
N GLN A 7 7.34 -6.95 17.72
CA GLN A 7 7.33 -8.08 16.79
C GLN A 7 8.68 -8.09 16.10
N ASN A 8 9.54 -8.97 16.61
CA ASN A 8 10.89 -9.22 16.14
C ASN A 8 10.78 -9.57 14.64
N LYS A 9 11.03 -8.59 13.77
CA LYS A 9 11.05 -8.79 12.32
C LYS A 9 12.20 -9.72 12.00
N ARG A 10 11.93 -11.03 12.01
CA ARG A 10 12.88 -12.00 11.48
C ARG A 10 13.14 -11.59 10.04
N PHE A 11 14.40 -11.25 9.78
CA PHE A 11 14.88 -11.02 8.41
C PHE A 11 14.40 -12.19 7.55
N PRO A 12 13.79 -11.97 6.39
CA PRO A 12 13.22 -13.03 5.57
C PRO A 12 14.34 -13.84 4.90
N TYR A 13 15.00 -14.70 5.67
CA TYR A 13 16.10 -15.54 5.20
C TYR A 13 15.75 -16.35 3.94
N HIS A 14 14.46 -16.69 3.76
CA HIS A 14 14.00 -17.37 2.56
C HIS A 14 14.25 -16.54 1.28
N ILE A 15 14.10 -15.22 1.34
CA ILE A 15 14.38 -14.33 0.21
C ILE A 15 15.89 -14.35 -0.10
N PHE A 16 16.73 -14.27 0.92
CA PHE A 16 18.18 -14.38 0.75
C PHE A 16 18.56 -15.69 0.06
N PHE A 17 18.03 -16.83 0.53
CA PHE A 17 18.35 -18.12 -0.06
C PHE A 17 17.84 -18.28 -1.50
N ILE A 18 16.69 -17.67 -1.83
CA ILE A 18 16.19 -17.66 -3.22
C ILE A 18 17.14 -16.87 -4.12
N TYR A 19 17.52 -15.65 -3.76
CA TYR A 19 18.45 -14.86 -4.56
C TYR A 19 19.82 -15.50 -4.64
N PHE A 20 20.32 -16.04 -3.54
CA PHE A 20 21.59 -16.75 -3.50
C PHE A 20 21.59 -18.00 -4.41
N GLY A 21 20.52 -18.78 -4.39
CA GLY A 21 20.34 -19.92 -5.28
C GLY A 21 20.29 -19.53 -6.77
N ILE A 22 19.59 -18.44 -7.09
CA ILE A 22 19.54 -17.88 -8.45
C ILE A 22 20.94 -17.47 -8.90
N LEU A 23 21.69 -16.75 -8.06
CA LEU A 23 23.04 -16.29 -8.39
C LEU A 23 24.01 -17.47 -8.58
N LEU A 24 23.93 -18.51 -7.73
CA LEU A 24 24.72 -19.72 -7.87
C LEU A 24 24.42 -20.46 -9.17
N LEU A 25 23.14 -20.65 -9.49
CA LEU A 25 22.71 -21.28 -10.72
C LEU A 25 23.22 -20.51 -11.95
N MET A 26 23.09 -19.19 -11.91
CA MET A 26 23.55 -18.31 -12.98
C MET A 26 25.08 -18.36 -13.14
N SER A 27 25.84 -18.39 -12.05
CA SER A 27 27.28 -18.56 -12.07
C SER A 27 27.69 -19.91 -12.70
N GLY A 28 26.98 -20.99 -12.36
CA GLY A 28 27.19 -22.32 -12.94
C GLY A 28 26.93 -22.33 -14.44
N ILE A 29 25.84 -21.76 -14.89
CA ILE A 29 25.51 -21.62 -16.33
C ILE A 29 26.59 -20.83 -17.06
N HIS A 30 27.03 -19.71 -16.48
CA HIS A 30 28.09 -18.88 -17.08
C HIS A 30 29.40 -19.63 -17.24
N THR A 31 29.85 -20.36 -16.20
CA THR A 31 31.06 -21.17 -16.23
C THR A 31 30.94 -22.29 -17.24
N GLY A 32 29.81 -23.00 -17.28
CA GLY A 32 29.53 -24.03 -18.27
C GLY A 32 29.59 -23.53 -19.71
N PHE A 33 29.08 -22.30 -19.92
CA PHE A 33 29.10 -21.67 -21.24
C PHE A 33 30.53 -21.35 -21.73
N ILE A 34 31.36 -20.80 -20.83
CA ILE A 34 32.79 -20.55 -21.16
C ILE A 34 33.52 -21.85 -21.46
N THR A 35 33.30 -22.88 -20.64
CA THR A 35 33.94 -24.16 -20.80
C THR A 35 33.57 -24.81 -22.16
N LEU A 36 32.29 -24.76 -22.50
CA LEU A 36 31.79 -25.29 -23.76
C LEU A 36 32.31 -24.50 -24.96
N GLY A 37 32.37 -23.17 -24.85
CA GLY A 37 32.92 -22.29 -25.87
C GLY A 37 34.38 -22.56 -26.16
N ASN A 38 35.17 -22.78 -25.09
CA ASN A 38 36.59 -23.15 -25.23
C ASN A 38 36.76 -24.49 -25.91
N GLN A 39 35.93 -25.49 -25.56
CA GLN A 39 36.00 -26.83 -26.19
C GLN A 39 35.62 -26.80 -27.67
N ARG A 40 34.70 -25.91 -28.06
CA ARG A 40 34.23 -25.80 -29.43
C ARG A 40 34.97 -24.75 -30.27
N GLY A 41 35.98 -24.09 -29.70
CA GLY A 41 36.80 -23.11 -30.42
C GLY A 41 36.00 -21.83 -30.81
N TRP A 42 35.03 -21.43 -30.01
CA TRP A 42 34.28 -20.21 -30.30
C TRP A 42 35.18 -18.98 -30.19
N SER A 43 34.89 -17.99 -31.03
CA SER A 43 35.65 -16.74 -30.97
C SER A 43 35.45 -16.05 -29.59
N PRO A 44 36.46 -15.33 -29.08
CA PRO A 44 36.38 -14.61 -27.82
C PRO A 44 35.19 -13.62 -27.73
N ILE A 45 34.81 -13.04 -28.88
CA ILE A 45 33.66 -12.12 -28.97
C ILE A 45 32.36 -12.85 -28.65
N ILE A 46 32.15 -14.04 -29.17
CA ILE A 46 30.92 -14.83 -28.88
C ILE A 46 30.92 -15.29 -27.42
N GLN A 47 32.04 -15.66 -26.87
CA GLN A 47 32.17 -16.13 -25.49
C GLN A 47 31.87 -14.98 -24.47
N THR A 48 32.11 -13.74 -24.84
CA THR A 48 31.78 -12.58 -23.98
C THR A 48 30.39 -12.02 -24.25
N ALA A 49 29.97 -11.93 -25.51
CA ALA A 49 28.69 -11.32 -25.88
C ALA A 49 27.46 -12.13 -25.42
N LEU A 50 27.48 -13.44 -25.57
CA LEU A 50 26.35 -14.29 -25.21
C LEU A 50 26.00 -14.23 -23.71
N PRO A 51 26.95 -14.35 -22.78
CA PRO A 51 26.67 -14.14 -21.35
C PRO A 51 26.10 -12.75 -21.03
N ILE A 52 26.60 -11.71 -21.66
CA ILE A 52 26.09 -10.34 -21.44
C ILE A 52 24.61 -10.25 -21.87
N ILE A 53 24.25 -10.81 -23.01
CA ILE A 53 22.89 -10.80 -23.52
C ILE A 53 21.95 -11.54 -22.56
N TYR A 54 22.31 -12.74 -22.14
CA TYR A 54 21.43 -13.50 -21.23
C TYR A 54 21.31 -12.85 -19.86
N TRP A 55 22.38 -12.23 -19.33
CA TRP A 55 22.30 -11.45 -18.09
C TRP A 55 21.37 -10.25 -18.24
N ALA A 56 21.45 -9.53 -19.38
CA ALA A 56 20.56 -8.42 -19.68
C ALA A 56 19.08 -8.86 -19.75
N LEU A 57 18.80 -10.00 -20.37
CA LEU A 57 17.44 -10.55 -20.44
C LEU A 57 16.90 -10.92 -19.06
N ILE A 58 17.71 -11.56 -18.22
CA ILE A 58 17.27 -11.88 -16.85
C ILE A 58 17.07 -10.62 -16.02
N ALA A 59 17.98 -9.65 -16.11
CA ALA A 59 17.81 -8.37 -15.42
C ALA A 59 16.52 -7.67 -15.85
N ALA A 60 16.22 -7.66 -17.15
CA ALA A 60 14.97 -7.09 -17.66
C ALA A 60 13.73 -7.83 -17.14
N ALA A 61 13.77 -9.17 -17.12
CA ALA A 61 12.67 -10.00 -16.60
C ALA A 61 12.44 -9.77 -15.10
N LEU A 62 13.51 -9.73 -14.29
CA LEU A 62 13.43 -9.47 -12.86
C LEU A 62 12.93 -8.05 -12.59
N THR A 63 13.37 -7.07 -13.37
CA THR A 63 12.91 -5.68 -13.24
C THR A 63 11.42 -5.57 -13.55
N ALA A 64 10.95 -6.20 -14.62
CA ALA A 64 9.53 -6.22 -14.99
C ALA A 64 8.67 -6.90 -13.91
N TYR A 65 9.12 -8.03 -13.37
CA TYR A 65 8.45 -8.74 -12.28
C TYR A 65 8.38 -7.89 -11.01
N THR A 66 9.51 -7.29 -10.60
CA THR A 66 9.59 -6.45 -9.41
C THR A 66 8.70 -5.22 -9.54
N ARG A 67 8.73 -4.55 -10.71
CA ARG A 67 7.85 -3.39 -10.99
C ARG A 67 6.37 -3.76 -10.91
N GLY A 68 5.98 -4.91 -11.47
CA GLY A 68 4.60 -5.41 -11.37
C GLY A 68 4.18 -5.70 -9.93
N THR A 69 5.08 -6.27 -9.14
CA THR A 69 4.84 -6.59 -7.74
C THR A 69 4.71 -5.33 -6.89
N ILE A 70 5.60 -4.35 -7.07
CA ILE A 70 5.55 -3.06 -6.37
C ILE A 70 4.25 -2.33 -6.71
N LYS A 71 3.92 -2.21 -7.99
CA LYS A 71 2.70 -1.53 -8.42
C LYS A 71 1.44 -2.14 -7.81
N ARG A 72 1.38 -3.47 -7.73
CA ARG A 72 0.19 -4.18 -7.19
C ARG A 72 0.10 -4.13 -5.67
N ASN A 73 1.25 -4.24 -4.99
CA ASN A 73 1.27 -4.42 -3.54
C ASN A 73 1.45 -3.11 -2.77
N TYR A 74 1.93 -2.06 -3.42
CA TYR A 74 2.22 -0.77 -2.76
C TYR A 74 1.51 0.40 -3.45
N ASP A 75 1.73 0.60 -4.76
CA ASP A 75 1.24 1.80 -5.44
C ASP A 75 -0.29 1.85 -5.45
N LYS A 76 -0.97 0.75 -5.81
CA LYS A 76 -2.44 0.70 -5.82
C LYS A 76 -3.07 0.92 -4.44
N PRO A 77 -2.64 0.24 -3.35
CA PRO A 77 -3.15 0.53 -2.02
C PRO A 77 -2.92 1.97 -1.58
N MET A 78 -1.75 2.54 -1.87
CA MET A 78 -1.44 3.94 -1.54
C MET A 78 -2.33 4.92 -2.29
N GLN A 79 -2.57 4.69 -3.58
CA GLN A 79 -3.51 5.50 -4.37
C GLN A 79 -4.92 5.41 -3.79
N ASN A 80 -5.40 4.21 -3.44
CA ASN A 80 -6.71 4.04 -2.84
C ASN A 80 -6.87 4.82 -1.52
N ILE A 81 -5.83 4.83 -0.68
CA ILE A 81 -5.82 5.62 0.56
C ILE A 81 -5.87 7.11 0.24
N SER A 82 -5.08 7.58 -0.74
CA SER A 82 -5.07 8.98 -1.17
C SER A 82 -6.44 9.42 -1.70
N ASP A 83 -7.04 8.63 -2.57
CA ASP A 83 -8.36 8.92 -3.16
C ASP A 83 -9.47 8.92 -2.09
N ALA A 84 -9.39 8.00 -1.14
CA ALA A 84 -10.30 7.95 0.00
C ALA A 84 -10.15 9.17 0.91
N ALA A 85 -8.91 9.59 1.18
CA ALA A 85 -8.63 10.78 1.99
C ALA A 85 -9.18 12.06 1.32
N GLU A 86 -9.07 12.16 -0.01
CA GLU A 86 -9.65 13.29 -0.76
C GLU A 86 -11.18 13.33 -0.62
N LYS A 87 -11.86 12.17 -0.69
CA LYS A 87 -13.31 12.09 -0.50
C LYS A 87 -13.72 12.51 0.91
N VAL A 88 -13.00 12.02 1.92
CA VAL A 88 -13.23 12.40 3.33
C VAL A 88 -13.04 13.91 3.53
N ALA A 89 -12.02 14.50 2.92
CA ALA A 89 -11.80 15.96 2.97
C ALA A 89 -12.93 16.76 2.32
N LYS A 90 -13.67 16.18 1.38
CA LYS A 90 -14.87 16.75 0.76
C LYS A 90 -16.15 16.47 1.55
N GLY A 91 -16.07 15.84 2.73
CA GLY A 91 -17.20 15.54 3.59
C GLY A 91 -17.89 14.19 3.33
N ASP A 92 -17.33 13.34 2.48
CA ASP A 92 -17.85 11.98 2.27
C ASP A 92 -17.24 11.02 3.31
N PHE A 93 -17.95 10.87 4.43
CA PHE A 93 -17.56 9.96 5.51
C PHE A 93 -18.10 8.53 5.34
N SER A 94 -18.73 8.22 4.20
CA SER A 94 -19.19 6.86 3.89
C SER A 94 -18.10 5.96 3.33
N VAL A 95 -16.97 6.52 2.93
CA VAL A 95 -15.85 5.82 2.31
C VAL A 95 -15.25 4.80 3.28
N ARG A 96 -15.03 3.59 2.79
CA ARG A 96 -14.30 2.53 3.53
C ARG A 96 -13.29 1.88 2.59
N LEU A 97 -12.09 1.67 3.12
CA LEU A 97 -11.01 0.97 2.43
C LEU A 97 -11.07 -0.52 2.76
N PRO A 98 -10.92 -1.41 1.75
CA PRO A 98 -10.84 -2.84 2.00
C PRO A 98 -9.55 -3.18 2.75
N VAL A 99 -9.65 -4.05 3.76
CA VAL A 99 -8.47 -4.61 4.44
C VAL A 99 -7.85 -5.66 3.51
N PHE A 100 -6.59 -5.45 3.13
CA PHE A 100 -5.87 -6.33 2.22
C PHE A 100 -5.25 -7.51 2.98
N SER A 101 -6.06 -8.45 3.42
CA SER A 101 -5.60 -9.67 4.08
C SER A 101 -4.88 -10.59 3.08
N ARG A 102 -3.61 -10.30 2.72
CA ARG A 102 -2.76 -11.20 1.93
C ARG A 102 -1.68 -11.81 2.81
N LEU A 103 -1.66 -13.14 2.85
CA LEU A 103 -0.60 -13.91 3.51
C LEU A 103 0.79 -13.36 3.13
N GLY A 104 1.50 -12.81 4.10
CA GLY A 104 2.95 -12.61 4.06
C GLY A 104 3.48 -11.23 3.77
N SER A 105 2.67 -10.21 3.47
CA SER A 105 3.21 -8.86 3.33
C SER A 105 2.23 -7.81 3.79
N VAL A 106 2.73 -6.94 4.61
CA VAL A 106 2.26 -5.58 4.86
C VAL A 106 1.25 -5.44 5.99
N ASP A 107 1.57 -6.01 7.12
CA ASP A 107 0.99 -5.68 8.41
C ASP A 107 0.83 -4.14 8.62
N TYR A 108 1.68 -3.33 7.98
CA TYR A 108 1.61 -1.86 8.04
C TYR A 108 0.51 -1.25 7.19
N LEU A 109 0.31 -1.71 5.94
CA LEU A 109 -0.74 -1.18 5.08
C LEU A 109 -2.12 -1.62 5.59
N ASP A 110 -2.22 -2.85 6.09
CA ASP A 110 -3.45 -3.34 6.70
C ASP A 110 -3.82 -2.55 7.96
N ARG A 111 -2.84 -2.26 8.82
CA ARG A 111 -3.03 -1.37 9.97
C ARG A 111 -3.40 0.04 9.55
N MET A 112 -2.67 0.61 8.60
CA MET A 112 -2.94 1.96 8.10
C MET A 112 -4.36 2.06 7.53
N THR A 113 -4.81 1.03 6.80
CA THR A 113 -6.18 0.94 6.28
C THR A 113 -7.21 0.83 7.41
N ALA A 114 -6.94 0.00 8.42
CA ALA A 114 -7.82 -0.14 9.57
C ALA A 114 -7.90 1.15 10.40
N ASP A 115 -6.76 1.79 10.66
CA ASP A 115 -6.69 3.06 11.38
C ASP A 115 -7.38 4.18 10.61
N PHE A 116 -7.23 4.22 9.28
CA PHE A 116 -7.95 5.15 8.41
C PHE A 116 -9.47 4.94 8.49
N ASN A 117 -9.95 3.71 8.38
CA ASN A 117 -11.38 3.41 8.47
C ASN A 117 -11.96 3.82 9.83
N LYS A 118 -11.21 3.59 10.91
CA LYS A 118 -11.61 4.02 12.26
C LYS A 118 -11.68 5.54 12.37
N MET A 119 -10.70 6.25 11.84
CA MET A 119 -10.71 7.72 11.82
C MET A 119 -11.93 8.26 11.06
N VAL A 120 -12.27 7.67 9.90
CA VAL A 120 -13.45 8.07 9.13
C VAL A 120 -14.75 7.82 9.90
N GLU A 121 -14.84 6.72 10.64
CA GLU A 121 -15.99 6.41 11.49
C GLU A 121 -16.16 7.44 12.62
N GLU A 122 -15.08 7.82 13.28
CA GLU A 122 -15.10 8.87 14.32
C GLU A 122 -15.50 10.23 13.75
N LEU A 123 -15.00 10.60 12.55
CA LEU A 123 -15.39 11.82 11.87
C LEU A 123 -16.88 11.85 11.48
N ALA A 124 -17.41 10.72 10.99
CA ALA A 124 -18.83 10.58 10.71
C ALA A 124 -19.69 10.81 11.96
N GLY A 125 -19.26 10.27 13.10
CA GLY A 125 -19.93 10.48 14.38
C GLY A 125 -19.95 11.95 14.82
N VAL A 126 -18.82 12.64 14.67
CA VAL A 126 -18.71 14.07 14.98
C VAL A 126 -19.64 14.92 14.09
N GLU A 127 -19.70 14.61 12.79
CA GLU A 127 -20.57 15.35 11.86
C GLU A 127 -22.06 15.11 12.15
N THR A 128 -22.44 13.90 12.54
CA THR A 128 -23.80 13.60 12.99
C THR A 128 -24.16 14.42 14.23
N LEU A 129 -23.30 14.39 15.25
CA LEU A 129 -23.51 15.17 16.48
C LEU A 129 -23.60 16.69 16.20
N ARG A 130 -22.78 17.20 15.28
CA ARG A 130 -22.81 18.60 14.85
C ARG A 130 -24.15 18.95 14.19
N THR A 131 -24.61 18.10 13.31
CA THR A 131 -25.88 18.30 12.60
C THR A 131 -27.06 18.28 13.56
N ASP A 132 -27.11 17.30 14.47
CA ASP A 132 -28.13 17.18 15.50
C ASP A 132 -28.11 18.37 16.46
N PHE A 133 -26.91 18.82 16.85
CA PHE A 133 -26.77 20.02 17.70
C PHE A 133 -27.34 21.26 17.03
N ILE A 134 -26.98 21.51 15.75
CA ILE A 134 -27.52 22.68 15.01
C ILE A 134 -29.04 22.60 14.87
N ALA A 135 -29.58 21.40 14.57
CA ALA A 135 -31.02 21.20 14.48
C ALA A 135 -31.73 21.49 15.81
N ASN A 136 -31.23 20.97 16.92
CA ASN A 136 -31.80 21.14 18.24
C ASN A 136 -31.72 22.62 18.67
N VAL A 137 -30.56 23.29 18.53
CA VAL A 137 -30.40 24.72 18.85
C VAL A 137 -31.35 25.57 18.02
N SER A 138 -31.49 25.27 16.71
CA SER A 138 -32.41 25.98 15.84
C SER A 138 -33.86 25.85 16.31
N HIS A 139 -34.23 24.66 16.76
CA HIS A 139 -35.58 24.41 17.28
C HIS A 139 -35.85 25.12 18.61
N GLU A 140 -34.88 25.05 19.52
CA GLU A 140 -34.94 25.72 20.83
C GLU A 140 -34.95 27.25 20.75
N LEU A 141 -34.30 27.84 19.74
CA LEU A 141 -34.30 29.28 19.50
C LEU A 141 -35.57 29.78 18.82
N LYS A 142 -36.22 28.95 18.00
CA LYS A 142 -37.41 29.32 17.26
C LYS A 142 -38.61 29.63 18.18
N THR A 143 -38.72 28.89 19.28
CA THR A 143 -39.81 29.02 20.26
C THR A 143 -39.78 30.37 20.97
N PRO A 144 -38.68 30.82 21.62
CA PRO A 144 -38.64 32.13 22.28
C PRO A 144 -38.72 33.31 21.29
N LEU A 145 -38.15 33.14 20.06
CA LEU A 145 -38.27 34.15 19.01
C LEU A 145 -39.72 34.36 18.56
N ALA A 146 -40.50 33.33 18.41
CA ALA A 146 -41.92 33.41 18.08
C ALA A 146 -42.73 34.10 19.18
N VAL A 147 -42.38 33.82 20.43
CA VAL A 147 -43.01 34.50 21.59
C VAL A 147 -42.70 36.00 21.62
N MET A 148 -41.41 36.35 21.40
CA MET A 148 -41.00 37.77 21.34
C MET A 148 -41.65 38.54 20.18
N GLN A 149 -41.79 37.90 19.00
CA GLN A 149 -42.48 38.53 17.87
C GLN A 149 -43.94 38.78 18.15
N ASN A 150 -44.64 37.86 18.83
CA ASN A 150 -46.03 38.05 19.21
C ASN A 150 -46.23 39.21 20.22
N TYR A 151 -45.29 39.42 21.14
CA TYR A 151 -45.36 40.55 22.09
C TYR A 151 -44.96 41.90 21.47
N GLY A 152 -44.19 41.90 20.39
CA GLY A 152 -43.78 43.13 19.70
C GLY A 152 -44.79 43.69 18.71
N THR A 153 -45.90 42.97 18.46
CA THR A 153 -46.99 43.36 17.54
C THR A 153 -48.29 43.79 18.27
N MET A 154 -48.25 43.85 19.59
CA MET A 154 -49.29 44.47 20.42
C MET A 154 -48.89 45.89 20.81
#